data_f2a1ecfc9d6c2ea68ccda05906dbc011
#
_entry.id   f2a1ecfc9d6c2ea68ccda05906dbc011
#
_cell.length_a   1.000
_cell.length_b   1.000
_cell.length_c   1.000
_cell.angle_alpha   90.00
_cell.angle_beta   90.00
_cell.angle_gamma   90.00
#
_symmetry.space_group_name_H-M   'P 1'
#
loop_
_entity.id
_entity.type
_entity.pdbx_description
1 polymer ?
#
loop_
_entity_poly.entity_id
_entity_poly.type
_entity_poly.pdbx_seq_one_letter_code
_entity_poly.pdbx_strand_id
1 'polypeptide(L)'
;DTNQYKGGISLNVFGPSPVARGGELRFLGSGMDKIQSISIPGCGEITDIEVISANEIRVTVPQTAEVGYVTLKTPTGEITTKTKITYTEPIGVETITPNPVKPGEVLVIKGEYLNLIKEVIFFEELPVGEDDFIAHSRKEIQVKVPMEARTGDVTLADASSEDSDVLRNLIHVKGLVVVLPSVEAPLDLTAKKPGDEIVVKGKDLDLVNIVKMPNGEEVEFDYAKSGEGEETITFILPENATNGAVVMIPASGVEVAIANIGMALPEKVVATPDSGLRGGDMITLTGINMELVTTVTFPGVEEAVEPASKSATEVEVVMPVAAISGELLLNTASGTSVPVAITTLKPEFMAFVNDVVSLGSDVIIQGKNLDLIAKVVYTGGAEVEVTPTSTTELTIAMPTMGTESGVLTLVMGNGEMVETGKLTINAPEFCYIPVLPGEDEELRGGEVLQLKAENGDKLTGVQVNGTNVQYILTPDGNLFVNIPQMAGEGSTIKLISSNGSIEYTIDFIPATEIENVVMNEMRDLGSWAGEDAGGTFRLYKTDLVKAGFAVGAKLRFYVKAYKYTQIQMNDANWGGYNTLQYEADECPPMIEVNVTQELYDKIMNTSDGWSDTGFIIQGEGCIVNKVSVWY
;
A
#
# COMPACT_ATOMS: atom_id res chain seq x y z
N ASP A 1 -22.57 45.91 48.99
CA ASP A 1 -22.41 44.48 48.75
C ASP A 1 -22.52 43.71 50.06
N THR A 2 -23.68 43.18 50.25
CA THR A 2 -24.03 42.34 51.35
C THR A 2 -23.28 41.04 51.31
N ASN A 3 -22.34 40.91 52.22
CA ASN A 3 -21.61 39.70 52.47
C ASN A 3 -22.60 38.59 52.90
N GLN A 4 -23.05 37.75 51.97
CA GLN A 4 -24.00 36.64 52.18
C GLN A 4 -23.45 35.53 53.09
N TYR A 5 -22.21 35.64 53.54
CA TYR A 5 -21.53 34.66 54.38
C TYR A 5 -21.23 35.10 55.80
N LYS A 6 -21.90 36.14 56.28
CA LYS A 6 -21.76 36.52 57.70
C LYS A 6 -22.48 35.52 58.59
N GLY A 7 -21.74 34.58 59.13
CA GLY A 7 -22.16 33.69 60.19
C GLY A 7 -22.33 32.21 59.82
N GLY A 8 -22.03 31.79 58.57
CA GLY A 8 -22.03 30.41 58.23
C GLY A 8 -20.81 29.64 58.72
N ILE A 9 -21.02 28.46 59.25
CA ILE A 9 -19.95 27.51 59.60
C ILE A 9 -19.59 26.69 58.36
N SER A 10 -18.33 26.75 57.93
CA SER A 10 -17.85 25.99 56.82
C SER A 10 -16.44 25.46 57.05
N LEU A 11 -16.17 24.25 56.57
CA LEU A 11 -14.84 23.64 56.57
C LEU A 11 -14.21 23.80 55.19
N ASN A 12 -13.02 24.42 55.11
CA ASN A 12 -12.28 24.59 53.87
C ASN A 12 -11.29 23.43 53.63
N VAL A 13 -10.54 23.08 54.68
CA VAL A 13 -9.51 22.05 54.62
C VAL A 13 -9.25 21.48 56.02
N PHE A 14 -8.85 20.24 56.07
CA PHE A 14 -8.34 19.60 57.28
C PHE A 14 -7.05 18.85 56.99
N GLY A 15 -6.25 18.64 58.00
CA GLY A 15 -5.00 17.89 57.85
C GLY A 15 -4.07 18.01 59.06
N PRO A 16 -2.94 17.36 59.03
CA PRO A 16 -2.46 16.51 57.95
C PRO A 16 -3.27 15.22 57.79
N SER A 17 -3.36 14.71 56.59
CA SER A 17 -3.86 13.36 56.30
C SER A 17 -2.96 12.76 55.20
N PRO A 18 -2.19 11.74 55.50
CA PRO A 18 -2.21 10.93 56.73
C PRO A 18 -1.71 11.68 57.97
N VAL A 19 -2.24 11.31 59.14
CA VAL A 19 -1.86 11.83 60.45
C VAL A 19 -1.48 10.68 61.40
N ALA A 20 -0.56 10.90 62.33
CA ALA A 20 -0.25 9.92 63.36
C ALA A 20 -1.35 9.86 64.44
N ARG A 21 -1.75 8.66 64.88
CA ARG A 21 -2.57 8.54 66.07
C ARG A 21 -1.83 9.12 67.25
N GLY A 22 -2.53 9.91 68.12
CA GLY A 22 -1.90 10.72 69.09
C GLY A 22 -1.35 12.05 68.60
N GLY A 23 -1.32 12.25 67.29
CA GLY A 23 -0.92 13.52 66.66
C GLY A 23 -2.04 14.52 66.56
N GLU A 24 -1.70 15.71 66.11
CA GLU A 24 -2.60 16.85 66.02
C GLU A 24 -3.25 16.92 64.66
N LEU A 25 -4.56 17.04 64.65
CA LEU A 25 -5.36 17.22 63.43
C LEU A 25 -5.97 18.62 63.43
N ARG A 26 -5.77 19.37 62.36
CA ARG A 26 -6.21 20.73 62.18
C ARG A 26 -7.38 20.85 61.25
N PHE A 27 -8.34 21.71 61.58
CA PHE A 27 -9.47 22.04 60.70
C PHE A 27 -9.46 23.56 60.48
N LEU A 28 -9.44 23.94 59.22
CA LEU A 28 -9.43 25.34 58.78
C LEU A 28 -10.74 25.64 58.04
N GLY A 29 -11.36 26.74 58.40
CA GLY A 29 -12.62 27.15 57.81
C GLY A 29 -13.13 28.46 58.36
N SER A 30 -14.43 28.64 58.38
CA SER A 30 -15.10 29.78 59.02
C SER A 30 -16.07 29.29 60.11
N GLY A 31 -16.13 30.01 61.21
CA GLY A 31 -16.97 29.66 62.39
C GLY A 31 -16.48 28.38 63.09
N MET A 32 -15.20 28.06 63.00
CA MET A 32 -14.63 26.84 63.60
C MET A 32 -14.72 26.81 65.09
N ASP A 33 -14.70 27.99 65.75
CA ASP A 33 -14.91 28.16 67.20
C ASP A 33 -16.30 27.71 67.68
N LYS A 34 -17.24 27.48 66.74
CA LYS A 34 -18.61 27.03 67.07
C LYS A 34 -18.78 25.51 66.93
N ILE A 35 -17.76 24.78 66.54
CA ILE A 35 -17.80 23.35 66.50
C ILE A 35 -17.93 22.74 67.86
N GLN A 36 -18.94 21.89 68.08
CA GLN A 36 -19.28 21.29 69.35
C GLN A 36 -18.55 19.99 69.65
N SER A 37 -18.41 19.16 68.61
CA SER A 37 -17.69 17.90 68.69
C SER A 37 -17.19 17.48 67.32
N ILE A 38 -16.22 16.61 67.36
CA ILE A 38 -15.66 15.98 66.10
C ILE A 38 -15.76 14.47 66.24
N SER A 39 -16.37 13.84 65.24
CA SER A 39 -16.49 12.40 65.20
C SER A 39 -15.52 11.85 64.15
N ILE A 40 -14.58 11.04 64.60
CA ILE A 40 -13.66 10.27 63.76
C ILE A 40 -14.10 8.81 63.85
N PRO A 41 -14.15 8.07 62.75
CA PRO A 41 -14.49 6.64 62.80
C PRO A 41 -13.65 5.88 63.82
N GLY A 42 -14.26 4.90 64.49
CA GLY A 42 -13.59 4.12 65.55
C GLY A 42 -13.44 4.82 66.92
N CYS A 43 -13.85 6.07 66.98
CA CYS A 43 -13.83 6.85 68.20
C CYS A 43 -15.22 7.37 68.53
N GLY A 44 -15.48 7.65 69.78
CA GLY A 44 -16.66 8.45 70.19
C GLY A 44 -16.53 9.93 69.79
N GLU A 45 -17.52 10.72 70.15
CA GLU A 45 -17.43 12.18 69.97
C GLU A 45 -16.25 12.77 70.74
N ILE A 46 -15.43 13.52 70.06
CA ILE A 46 -14.30 14.24 70.62
C ILE A 46 -14.77 15.64 70.92
N THR A 47 -14.79 15.98 72.22
CA THR A 47 -15.21 17.29 72.72
C THR A 47 -14.04 18.13 73.21
N ASP A 48 -12.87 17.52 73.41
CA ASP A 48 -11.64 18.25 73.76
C ASP A 48 -11.03 18.87 72.50
N ILE A 49 -11.54 20.04 72.15
CA ILE A 49 -11.18 20.78 70.93
C ILE A 49 -10.38 22.01 71.36
N GLU A 50 -9.18 22.15 70.88
CA GLU A 50 -8.38 23.37 71.02
C GLU A 50 -8.82 24.39 69.97
N VAL A 51 -9.37 25.51 70.41
CA VAL A 51 -9.77 26.60 69.53
C VAL A 51 -8.62 27.58 69.39
N ILE A 52 -8.02 27.63 68.21
CA ILE A 52 -6.94 28.57 67.88
C ILE A 52 -7.52 29.92 67.49
N SER A 53 -8.55 29.90 66.64
CA SER A 53 -9.29 31.11 66.24
C SER A 53 -10.65 30.73 65.71
N ALA A 54 -11.43 31.68 65.22
CA ALA A 54 -12.66 31.43 64.49
C ALA A 54 -12.44 30.70 63.19
N ASN A 55 -11.20 30.60 62.70
CA ASN A 55 -10.84 29.96 61.44
C ASN A 55 -10.07 28.66 61.61
N GLU A 56 -9.63 28.30 62.81
CA GLU A 56 -8.84 27.10 63.07
C GLU A 56 -9.16 26.47 64.42
N ILE A 57 -9.39 25.16 64.38
CA ILE A 57 -9.47 24.32 65.58
C ILE A 57 -8.54 23.09 65.36
N ARG A 58 -8.15 22.49 66.48
CA ARG A 58 -7.28 21.33 66.52
C ARG A 58 -7.82 20.28 67.50
N VAL A 59 -7.56 19.04 67.19
CA VAL A 59 -7.85 17.92 68.09
C VAL A 59 -6.68 16.93 68.06
N THR A 60 -6.55 16.19 69.15
CA THR A 60 -5.64 15.07 69.23
C THR A 60 -6.36 13.81 68.70
N VAL A 61 -5.74 13.13 67.77
CA VAL A 61 -6.32 11.90 67.16
C VAL A 61 -6.22 10.77 68.17
N PRO A 62 -7.34 10.14 68.56
CA PRO A 62 -7.31 9.00 69.50
C PRO A 62 -6.60 7.78 68.91
N GLN A 63 -6.10 6.89 69.77
CA GLN A 63 -5.43 5.66 69.39
C GLN A 63 -6.37 4.65 68.71
N THR A 64 -7.68 4.75 68.91
CA THR A 64 -8.71 3.89 68.36
C THR A 64 -9.25 4.39 67.00
N ALA A 65 -8.73 5.49 66.51
CA ALA A 65 -9.20 6.09 65.25
C ALA A 65 -9.03 5.13 64.07
N GLU A 66 -10.03 5.11 63.22
CA GLU A 66 -10.06 4.31 61.97
C GLU A 66 -10.17 5.22 60.76
N VAL A 67 -9.81 4.68 59.58
CA VAL A 67 -9.94 5.36 58.30
C VAL A 67 -11.41 5.63 57.99
N GLY A 68 -11.73 6.82 57.56
CA GLY A 68 -13.08 7.22 57.17
C GLY A 68 -13.31 8.71 57.13
N TYR A 69 -14.55 9.12 56.92
CA TYR A 69 -14.92 10.53 56.91
C TYR A 69 -15.01 11.08 58.35
N VAL A 70 -14.56 12.30 58.53
CA VAL A 70 -14.65 13.01 59.82
C VAL A 70 -15.88 13.90 59.76
N THR A 71 -16.66 13.89 60.83
CA THR A 71 -17.86 14.71 60.95
C THR A 71 -17.68 15.74 62.08
N LEU A 72 -17.92 17.00 61.74
CA LEU A 72 -17.93 18.13 62.70
C LEU A 72 -19.38 18.48 63.04
N LYS A 73 -19.71 18.42 64.32
CA LYS A 73 -21.04 18.79 64.80
C LYS A 73 -21.09 20.29 65.08
N THR A 74 -22.07 20.94 64.46
CA THR A 74 -22.31 22.37 64.62
C THR A 74 -23.66 22.60 65.31
N PRO A 75 -23.95 23.80 65.79
CA PRO A 75 -25.27 24.12 66.37
C PRO A 75 -26.45 23.97 65.45
N THR A 76 -26.19 23.99 64.11
CA THR A 76 -27.23 23.94 63.07
C THR A 76 -27.21 22.70 62.24
N GLY A 77 -26.30 21.72 62.45
CA GLY A 77 -26.16 20.50 61.69
C GLY A 77 -24.76 19.91 61.75
N GLU A 78 -24.43 19.12 60.77
CA GLU A 78 -23.13 18.42 60.67
C GLU A 78 -22.40 18.77 59.38
N ILE A 79 -21.05 18.85 59.48
CA ILE A 79 -20.18 19.00 58.31
C ILE A 79 -19.33 17.74 58.21
N THR A 80 -19.43 17.05 57.08
CA THR A 80 -18.59 15.87 56.79
C THR A 80 -17.46 16.25 55.84
N THR A 81 -16.26 15.78 56.11
CA THR A 81 -15.09 16.03 55.25
C THR A 81 -15.29 15.42 53.86
N LYS A 82 -14.72 16.04 52.85
CA LYS A 82 -14.81 15.57 51.47
C LYS A 82 -13.93 14.34 51.22
N THR A 83 -12.86 14.22 51.99
CA THR A 83 -11.92 13.11 51.90
C THR A 83 -11.83 12.37 53.23
N LYS A 84 -11.43 11.13 53.21
CA LYS A 84 -11.24 10.33 54.41
C LYS A 84 -9.92 10.68 55.11
N ILE A 85 -9.91 10.63 56.43
CA ILE A 85 -8.67 10.70 57.20
C ILE A 85 -7.93 9.38 57.10
N THR A 86 -6.61 9.45 56.94
CA THR A 86 -5.70 8.31 56.93
C THR A 86 -4.58 8.50 57.94
N TYR A 87 -3.87 7.44 58.29
CA TYR A 87 -2.91 7.45 59.39
C TYR A 87 -1.51 7.08 58.98
N THR A 88 -0.50 7.72 59.57
CA THR A 88 0.93 7.46 59.43
C THR A 88 1.45 6.68 60.62
N GLU A 89 0.88 5.53 60.85
CA GLU A 89 1.48 4.62 61.85
C GLU A 89 2.84 4.18 61.37
N PRO A 90 3.78 3.87 62.25
CA PRO A 90 5.08 3.34 61.88
C PRO A 90 4.96 1.87 61.46
N ILE A 91 4.24 1.65 60.36
CA ILE A 91 4.09 0.33 59.75
C ILE A 91 5.46 -0.09 59.23
N GLY A 92 5.94 -1.19 59.73
CA GLY A 92 7.23 -1.72 59.33
C GLY A 92 7.17 -3.18 59.02
N VAL A 93 7.96 -3.60 58.03
CA VAL A 93 8.16 -5.01 57.68
C VAL A 93 9.55 -5.43 58.11
N GLU A 94 9.61 -6.50 58.91
CA GLU A 94 10.87 -7.08 59.38
C GLU A 94 11.35 -8.20 58.44
N THR A 95 10.43 -9.11 58.07
CA THR A 95 10.74 -10.28 57.25
C THR A 95 9.60 -10.62 56.32
N ILE A 96 9.97 -11.16 55.14
CA ILE A 96 9.08 -11.85 54.20
C ILE A 96 9.63 -13.25 53.94
N THR A 97 8.81 -14.27 54.23
CA THR A 97 9.22 -15.69 54.07
C THR A 97 8.10 -16.57 53.56
N PRO A 98 8.39 -17.58 52.76
CA PRO A 98 9.68 -17.90 52.19
C PRO A 98 10.09 -16.91 51.07
N ASN A 99 11.37 -16.75 50.87
CA ASN A 99 11.93 -15.99 49.75
C ASN A 99 13.18 -16.71 49.23
N PRO A 100 13.17 -17.28 48.01
CA PRO A 100 12.10 -17.25 47.00
C PRO A 100 10.79 -17.91 47.44
N VAL A 101 9.69 -17.43 46.87
CA VAL A 101 8.35 -17.98 47.09
C VAL A 101 7.78 -18.52 45.80
N LYS A 102 7.12 -19.67 45.85
CA LYS A 102 6.44 -20.26 44.70
C LYS A 102 5.02 -19.64 44.57
N PRO A 103 4.55 -19.28 43.36
CA PRO A 103 3.16 -18.90 43.18
C PRO A 103 2.20 -19.93 43.74
N GLY A 104 1.17 -19.48 44.44
CA GLY A 104 0.23 -20.36 45.15
C GLY A 104 0.63 -20.73 46.57
N GLU A 105 1.90 -20.55 46.96
CA GLU A 105 2.34 -20.72 48.36
C GLU A 105 1.93 -19.50 49.21
N VAL A 106 1.95 -19.70 50.51
CA VAL A 106 1.66 -18.65 51.50
C VAL A 106 2.92 -17.88 51.80
N LEU A 107 2.89 -16.58 51.59
CA LEU A 107 3.91 -15.64 51.98
C LEU A 107 3.56 -15.12 53.38
N VAL A 108 4.50 -15.23 54.32
CA VAL A 108 4.38 -14.74 55.68
C VAL A 108 5.15 -13.40 55.79
N ILE A 109 4.45 -12.35 56.08
CA ILE A 109 4.99 -11.00 56.30
C ILE A 109 4.94 -10.73 57.78
N LYS A 110 6.10 -10.49 58.41
CA LYS A 110 6.20 -10.16 59.84
C LYS A 110 6.69 -8.72 60.01
N GLY A 111 6.13 -8.06 61.01
CA GLY A 111 6.47 -6.67 61.26
C GLY A 111 5.65 -6.06 62.36
N GLU A 112 5.40 -4.75 62.27
CA GLU A 112 4.62 -3.96 63.22
C GLU A 112 3.49 -3.21 62.53
N TYR A 113 2.37 -3.09 63.19
CA TYR A 113 1.15 -2.42 62.72
C TYR A 113 0.59 -2.99 61.42
N LEU A 114 0.84 -4.22 61.12
CA LEU A 114 0.38 -4.88 59.90
C LEU A 114 -1.15 -5.05 59.87
N ASN A 115 -1.82 -4.94 61.04
CA ASN A 115 -3.28 -4.94 61.13
C ASN A 115 -3.93 -3.76 60.37
N LEU A 116 -3.18 -2.71 60.07
CA LEU A 116 -3.66 -1.55 59.32
C LEU A 116 -3.59 -1.74 57.81
N ILE A 117 -2.89 -2.74 57.35
CA ILE A 117 -2.73 -3.01 55.91
C ILE A 117 -4.03 -3.55 55.33
N LYS A 118 -4.45 -2.97 54.22
CA LYS A 118 -5.66 -3.33 53.46
C LYS A 118 -5.37 -4.10 52.19
N GLU A 119 -4.18 -3.89 51.61
CA GLU A 119 -3.73 -4.58 50.41
C GLU A 119 -2.25 -4.96 50.51
N VAL A 120 -1.94 -6.14 49.98
CA VAL A 120 -0.59 -6.55 49.63
C VAL A 120 -0.50 -6.53 48.11
N ILE A 121 0.31 -5.63 47.57
CA ILE A 121 0.43 -5.39 46.15
C ILE A 121 1.71 -6.02 45.65
N PHE A 122 1.59 -7.08 44.89
CA PHE A 122 2.73 -7.73 44.22
C PHE A 122 3.20 -6.89 43.04
N PHE A 123 4.41 -7.14 42.55
CA PHE A 123 5.03 -6.36 41.50
C PHE A 123 4.10 -6.22 40.26
N GLU A 124 4.17 -5.05 39.63
CA GLU A 124 3.29 -4.65 38.51
C GLU A 124 1.80 -4.54 38.90
N GLU A 125 1.54 -3.94 40.05
CA GLU A 125 0.20 -3.56 40.46
C GLU A 125 -0.79 -4.75 40.57
N LEU A 126 -0.33 -5.84 41.14
CA LEU A 126 -1.15 -7.02 41.40
C LEU A 126 -1.58 -7.07 42.87
N PRO A 127 -2.75 -6.50 43.23
CA PRO A 127 -3.18 -6.39 44.62
C PRO A 127 -3.89 -7.64 45.11
N VAL A 128 -3.68 -7.96 46.38
CA VAL A 128 -4.49 -8.90 47.16
C VAL A 128 -5.10 -8.11 48.33
N GLY A 129 -6.41 -8.05 48.40
CA GLY A 129 -7.13 -7.33 49.46
C GLY A 129 -7.13 -8.11 50.78
N GLU A 130 -7.39 -7.38 51.89
CA GLU A 130 -7.40 -7.94 53.24
C GLU A 130 -8.38 -9.12 53.43
N ASP A 131 -9.48 -9.13 52.67
CA ASP A 131 -10.49 -10.19 52.72
C ASP A 131 -9.93 -11.56 52.27
N ASP A 132 -8.87 -11.52 51.49
CA ASP A 132 -8.18 -12.73 50.97
C ASP A 132 -6.93 -13.07 51.81
N PHE A 133 -6.62 -12.36 52.86
CA PHE A 133 -5.53 -12.70 53.77
C PHE A 133 -5.88 -13.97 54.56
N ILE A 134 -4.93 -14.90 54.66
CA ILE A 134 -5.09 -16.15 55.43
C ILE A 134 -5.00 -15.86 56.91
N ALA A 135 -4.08 -14.97 57.30
CA ALA A 135 -3.95 -14.45 58.66
C ALA A 135 -3.65 -12.96 58.59
N HIS A 136 -4.21 -12.21 59.54
CA HIS A 136 -4.07 -10.76 59.56
C HIS A 136 -4.08 -10.28 61.01
N SER A 137 -2.91 -9.93 61.53
CA SER A 137 -2.72 -9.41 62.89
C SER A 137 -1.76 -8.23 62.88
N ARG A 138 -1.55 -7.63 64.03
CA ARG A 138 -0.61 -6.51 64.20
C ARG A 138 0.82 -6.89 63.80
N LYS A 139 1.22 -8.14 64.02
CA LYS A 139 2.59 -8.62 63.81
C LYS A 139 2.78 -9.44 62.55
N GLU A 140 1.72 -9.92 61.95
CA GLU A 140 1.82 -10.90 60.87
C GLU A 140 0.68 -10.80 59.85
N ILE A 141 1.02 -10.87 58.57
CA ILE A 141 0.11 -11.10 57.45
C ILE A 141 0.52 -12.40 56.78
N GLN A 142 -0.44 -13.29 56.53
CA GLN A 142 -0.25 -14.43 55.66
C GLN A 142 -1.12 -14.23 54.43
N VAL A 143 -0.51 -14.29 53.28
CA VAL A 143 -1.18 -14.05 52.01
C VAL A 143 -0.74 -15.13 51.01
N LYS A 144 -1.70 -15.67 50.27
CA LYS A 144 -1.41 -16.60 49.18
C LYS A 144 -0.86 -15.80 48.00
N VAL A 145 0.32 -16.17 47.51
CA VAL A 145 0.93 -15.48 46.36
C VAL A 145 0.11 -15.81 45.12
N PRO A 146 -0.40 -14.81 44.38
CA PRO A 146 -1.14 -15.04 43.16
C PRO A 146 -0.31 -15.82 42.15
N MET A 147 -0.98 -16.63 41.32
CA MET A 147 -0.29 -17.38 40.26
C MET A 147 0.38 -16.45 39.23
N GLU A 148 -0.15 -15.27 39.06
CA GLU A 148 0.35 -14.24 38.13
C GLU A 148 1.50 -13.39 38.71
N ALA A 149 1.87 -13.59 39.98
CA ALA A 149 2.90 -12.79 40.64
C ALA A 149 4.27 -12.92 39.97
N ARG A 150 4.98 -11.79 39.92
CA ARG A 150 6.34 -11.68 39.37
C ARG A 150 7.33 -11.25 40.43
N THR A 151 8.59 -11.59 40.21
CA THR A 151 9.71 -11.10 41.01
C THR A 151 9.74 -9.56 41.00
N GLY A 152 9.84 -8.97 42.15
CA GLY A 152 9.91 -7.53 42.30
C GLY A 152 9.48 -7.09 43.69
N ASP A 153 9.41 -5.78 43.89
CA ASP A 153 9.03 -5.18 45.18
C ASP A 153 7.58 -5.49 45.51
N VAL A 154 7.34 -5.84 46.77
CA VAL A 154 5.99 -5.97 47.33
C VAL A 154 5.64 -4.68 48.01
N THR A 155 4.48 -4.16 47.76
CA THR A 155 3.99 -2.94 48.39
C THR A 155 2.80 -3.24 49.31
N LEU A 156 2.88 -2.81 50.53
CA LEU A 156 1.77 -2.87 51.47
C LEU A 156 1.08 -1.50 51.53
N ALA A 157 -0.24 -1.51 51.38
CA ALA A 157 -1.05 -0.29 51.40
C ALA A 157 -2.05 -0.33 52.57
N ASP A 158 -2.20 0.78 53.27
CA ASP A 158 -3.11 0.91 54.39
C ASP A 158 -4.54 1.35 54.02
N ALA A 159 -4.79 1.41 52.74
CA ALA A 159 -6.13 1.62 52.18
C ALA A 159 -6.27 0.87 50.86
N SER A 160 -7.52 0.57 50.46
CA SER A 160 -7.81 -0.09 49.19
C SER A 160 -7.56 0.82 48.00
N SER A 161 -7.05 0.28 46.91
CA SER A 161 -6.90 0.97 45.61
C SER A 161 -8.23 1.42 44.99
N GLU A 162 -9.32 0.78 45.39
CA GLU A 162 -10.66 1.14 44.95
C GLU A 162 -11.22 2.37 45.69
N ASP A 163 -10.62 2.75 46.77
CA ASP A 163 -11.04 3.91 47.56
C ASP A 163 -10.27 5.18 47.13
N SER A 164 -10.81 5.87 46.13
CA SER A 164 -10.20 7.07 45.56
C SER A 164 -10.19 8.30 46.52
N ASP A 165 -10.96 8.25 47.58
CA ASP A 165 -11.07 9.35 48.54
C ASP A 165 -9.96 9.35 49.59
N VAL A 166 -9.12 8.32 49.62
CA VAL A 166 -8.08 8.10 50.61
C VAL A 166 -6.70 8.17 49.99
N LEU A 167 -5.82 8.99 50.57
CA LEU A 167 -4.40 8.98 50.27
C LEU A 167 -3.75 7.81 51.03
N ARG A 168 -3.33 6.78 50.29
CA ARG A 168 -2.73 5.58 50.88
C ARG A 168 -1.28 5.80 51.31
N ASN A 169 -0.91 5.26 52.46
CA ASN A 169 0.48 5.03 52.79
C ASN A 169 0.95 3.73 52.12
N LEU A 170 2.08 3.81 51.47
CA LEU A 170 2.69 2.69 50.75
C LEU A 170 4.02 2.31 51.40
N ILE A 171 4.13 1.06 51.80
CA ILE A 171 5.37 0.51 52.39
C ILE A 171 5.95 -0.45 51.36
N HIS A 172 7.11 -0.14 50.82
CA HIS A 172 7.79 -0.94 49.84
C HIS A 172 8.75 -1.95 50.47
N VAL A 173 8.58 -3.21 50.16
CA VAL A 173 9.46 -4.29 50.61
C VAL A 173 10.20 -4.83 49.38
N LYS A 174 11.50 -4.64 49.39
CA LYS A 174 12.36 -5.03 48.25
C LYS A 174 12.77 -6.47 48.32
N GLY A 175 13.01 -7.05 47.11
CA GLY A 175 13.77 -8.27 47.00
C GLY A 175 12.95 -9.56 47.08
N LEU A 176 11.62 -9.51 46.88
CA LEU A 176 10.86 -10.76 46.72
C LEU A 176 11.19 -11.42 45.39
N VAL A 177 11.63 -12.63 45.46
CA VAL A 177 11.85 -13.50 44.30
C VAL A 177 10.69 -14.49 44.19
N VAL A 178 9.97 -14.45 43.08
CA VAL A 178 8.91 -15.40 42.74
C VAL A 178 9.48 -16.47 41.85
N VAL A 179 9.30 -17.71 42.24
CA VAL A 179 9.84 -18.87 41.52
C VAL A 179 9.23 -18.97 40.13
N LEU A 180 10.09 -19.14 39.14
CA LEU A 180 9.73 -19.44 37.76
C LEU A 180 10.02 -20.93 37.49
N PRO A 181 9.27 -21.55 36.57
CA PRO A 181 9.71 -22.81 36.03
C PRO A 181 11.09 -22.65 35.40
N SER A 182 11.94 -23.63 35.49
CA SER A 182 13.32 -23.50 35.01
C SER A 182 13.84 -24.82 34.41
N VAL A 183 14.81 -24.66 33.53
CA VAL A 183 15.62 -25.74 32.96
C VAL A 183 17.08 -25.44 33.26
N GLU A 184 17.91 -26.47 33.32
CA GLU A 184 19.36 -26.29 33.55
C GLU A 184 20.00 -25.52 32.42
N ALA A 185 19.65 -25.90 31.17
CA ALA A 185 19.99 -25.20 29.95
C ALA A 185 18.94 -25.49 28.87
N PRO A 186 18.64 -24.55 27.97
CA PRO A 186 17.80 -24.87 26.82
C PRO A 186 18.37 -26.01 25.99
N LEU A 187 17.52 -26.95 25.55
CA LEU A 187 17.92 -28.04 24.68
C LEU A 187 18.32 -27.47 23.30
N ASP A 188 19.41 -27.98 22.76
CA ASP A 188 19.83 -27.67 21.40
C ASP A 188 19.44 -28.85 20.50
N LEU A 189 18.32 -28.67 19.79
CA LEU A 189 17.68 -29.73 19.01
C LEU A 189 17.91 -29.47 17.52
N THR A 190 18.56 -30.41 16.85
CA THR A 190 18.85 -30.34 15.42
C THR A 190 18.16 -31.44 14.64
N ALA A 191 17.91 -31.19 13.35
CA ALA A 191 17.33 -32.16 12.44
C ALA A 191 16.00 -32.76 12.91
N LYS A 192 15.16 -31.95 13.51
CA LYS A 192 13.83 -32.34 14.00
C LYS A 192 12.80 -32.32 12.88
N LYS A 193 11.81 -33.17 13.00
CA LYS A 193 10.70 -33.25 12.03
C LYS A 193 9.37 -32.98 12.71
N PRO A 194 8.35 -32.48 11.95
CA PRO A 194 6.98 -32.45 12.46
C PRO A 194 6.56 -33.82 13.00
N GLY A 195 5.86 -33.83 14.14
CA GLY A 195 5.47 -35.05 14.82
C GLY A 195 6.49 -35.62 15.79
N ASP A 196 7.72 -35.09 15.84
CA ASP A 196 8.72 -35.52 16.83
C ASP A 196 8.27 -35.12 18.23
N GLU A 197 8.48 -36.05 19.18
CA GLU A 197 8.24 -35.83 20.59
C GLU A 197 9.44 -35.13 21.24
N ILE A 198 9.19 -34.06 21.96
CA ILE A 198 10.19 -33.33 22.72
C ILE A 198 9.91 -33.48 24.20
N VAL A 199 10.90 -33.92 24.95
CA VAL A 199 10.85 -34.08 26.41
C VAL A 199 11.83 -33.12 27.05
N VAL A 200 11.31 -32.22 27.89
CA VAL A 200 12.10 -31.21 28.61
C VAL A 200 12.07 -31.54 30.09
N LYS A 201 13.24 -31.64 30.70
CA LYS A 201 13.42 -31.81 32.15
C LYS A 201 13.71 -30.47 32.81
N GLY A 202 13.13 -30.28 33.98
CA GLY A 202 13.34 -29.03 34.70
C GLY A 202 12.83 -29.08 36.13
N LYS A 203 12.66 -27.88 36.68
CA LYS A 203 12.14 -27.70 38.05
C LYS A 203 10.93 -26.77 38.00
N ASP A 204 9.99 -27.01 38.91
CA ASP A 204 8.77 -26.21 39.04
C ASP A 204 7.96 -26.14 37.73
N LEU A 205 8.00 -27.19 36.94
CA LEU A 205 7.33 -27.28 35.65
C LEU A 205 5.80 -27.37 35.77
N ASP A 206 5.28 -27.66 36.97
CA ASP A 206 3.86 -27.56 37.28
C ASP A 206 3.31 -26.13 37.17
N LEU A 207 4.18 -25.14 37.16
CA LEU A 207 3.80 -23.73 36.94
C LEU A 207 3.57 -23.37 35.47
N VAL A 208 3.95 -24.23 34.55
CA VAL A 208 3.84 -23.94 33.10
C VAL A 208 2.38 -24.00 32.67
N ASN A 209 1.91 -22.90 32.09
CA ASN A 209 0.58 -22.77 31.48
C ASN A 209 0.61 -22.96 29.97
N ILE A 210 1.65 -22.47 29.32
CA ILE A 210 1.76 -22.40 27.87
C ILE A 210 3.15 -22.87 27.45
N VAL A 211 3.20 -23.68 26.38
CA VAL A 211 4.41 -23.93 25.62
C VAL A 211 4.22 -23.28 24.25
N LYS A 212 5.08 -22.36 23.92
CA LYS A 212 4.97 -21.51 22.73
C LYS A 212 6.12 -21.78 21.77
N MET A 213 5.77 -22.07 20.54
CA MET A 213 6.70 -22.33 19.46
C MET A 213 7.32 -21.04 18.91
N PRO A 214 8.44 -21.11 18.18
CA PRO A 214 9.09 -19.93 17.59
C PRO A 214 8.20 -19.08 16.70
N ASN A 215 7.23 -19.70 16.01
CA ASN A 215 6.23 -19.00 15.18
C ASN A 215 5.08 -18.37 15.97
N GLY A 216 5.09 -18.49 17.30
CA GLY A 216 4.04 -17.98 18.17
C GLY A 216 2.89 -18.93 18.44
N GLU A 217 2.86 -20.09 17.82
CA GLU A 217 1.85 -21.12 18.06
C GLU A 217 2.01 -21.72 19.45
N GLU A 218 0.89 -21.86 20.16
CA GLU A 218 0.81 -22.55 21.44
C GLU A 218 0.50 -24.02 21.19
N VAL A 219 1.30 -24.90 21.80
CA VAL A 219 1.12 -26.33 21.63
C VAL A 219 0.65 -26.98 22.93
N GLU A 220 -0.11 -28.06 22.82
CA GLU A 220 -0.49 -28.88 23.96
C GLU A 220 0.75 -29.59 24.50
N PHE A 221 0.80 -29.75 25.82
CA PHE A 221 1.89 -30.42 26.51
C PHE A 221 1.39 -31.21 27.69
N ASP A 222 2.14 -32.23 28.07
CA ASP A 222 1.90 -33.06 29.26
C ASP A 222 2.95 -32.76 30.31
N TYR A 223 2.51 -32.53 31.54
CA TYR A 223 3.35 -32.44 32.73
C TYR A 223 3.39 -33.75 33.46
N ALA A 224 4.58 -34.17 33.87
CA ALA A 224 4.74 -35.37 34.73
C ALA A 224 5.80 -35.13 35.80
N LYS A 225 5.56 -35.73 36.94
CA LYS A 225 6.53 -35.79 38.04
C LYS A 225 6.72 -37.24 38.46
N SER A 226 7.97 -37.71 38.42
CA SER A 226 8.31 -39.09 38.84
C SER A 226 8.26 -39.25 40.36
N GLY A 227 8.26 -40.49 40.82
CA GLY A 227 8.34 -40.80 42.26
C GLY A 227 9.64 -40.33 42.91
N GLU A 228 10.70 -40.10 42.15
CA GLU A 228 11.99 -39.56 42.60
C GLU A 228 12.07 -38.02 42.53
N GLY A 229 10.98 -37.37 42.08
CA GLY A 229 10.87 -35.93 42.02
C GLY A 229 11.36 -35.28 40.69
N GLU A 230 11.71 -36.08 39.69
CA GLU A 230 12.06 -35.56 38.38
C GLU A 230 10.80 -35.03 37.66
N GLU A 231 10.85 -33.81 37.20
CA GLU A 231 9.75 -33.15 36.48
C GLU A 231 10.06 -33.03 35.00
N THR A 232 9.05 -33.31 34.18
CA THR A 232 9.14 -33.21 32.73
C THR A 232 7.90 -32.54 32.13
N ILE A 233 8.08 -31.86 31.03
CA ILE A 233 7.02 -31.51 30.09
C ILE A 233 7.34 -32.15 28.74
N THR A 234 6.29 -32.66 28.09
CA THR A 234 6.39 -33.35 26.81
C THR A 234 5.42 -32.74 25.84
N PHE A 235 5.87 -32.44 24.63
CA PHE A 235 5.03 -31.93 23.58
C PHE A 235 5.47 -32.44 22.21
N ILE A 236 4.58 -32.39 21.24
CA ILE A 236 4.80 -32.84 19.87
C ILE A 236 5.03 -31.64 18.97
N LEU A 237 6.04 -31.68 18.11
CA LEU A 237 6.29 -30.64 17.14
C LEU A 237 5.15 -30.57 16.11
N PRO A 238 4.50 -29.41 15.93
CA PRO A 238 3.42 -29.27 14.96
C PRO A 238 3.93 -29.29 13.51
N GLU A 239 3.02 -29.48 12.56
CA GLU A 239 3.35 -29.58 11.14
C GLU A 239 4.05 -28.32 10.60
N ASN A 240 3.73 -27.16 11.16
CA ASN A 240 4.29 -25.87 10.76
C ASN A 240 5.40 -25.36 11.68
N ALA A 241 6.03 -26.23 12.45
CA ALA A 241 7.13 -25.87 13.33
C ALA A 241 8.27 -25.20 12.56
N THR A 242 8.76 -24.08 13.07
CA THR A 242 9.85 -23.30 12.48
C THR A 242 11.10 -23.35 13.35
N ASN A 243 12.24 -22.97 12.80
CA ASN A 243 13.48 -22.85 13.57
C ASN A 243 13.38 -21.74 14.61
N GLY A 244 14.01 -21.92 15.75
CA GLY A 244 14.12 -20.92 16.79
C GLY A 244 13.87 -21.42 18.19
N ALA A 245 13.67 -20.48 19.11
CA ALA A 245 13.47 -20.77 20.52
C ALA A 245 12.03 -21.19 20.83
N VAL A 246 11.91 -22.26 21.61
CA VAL A 246 10.67 -22.66 22.28
C VAL A 246 10.72 -22.13 23.70
N VAL A 247 9.64 -21.51 24.12
CA VAL A 247 9.50 -20.96 25.47
C VAL A 247 8.36 -21.62 26.24
N MET A 248 8.52 -21.74 27.54
CA MET A 248 7.44 -22.03 28.44
C MET A 248 7.02 -20.77 29.19
N ILE A 249 5.73 -20.62 29.43
CA ILE A 249 5.16 -19.43 30.02
C ILE A 249 4.26 -19.82 31.18
N PRO A 250 4.59 -19.40 32.43
CA PRO A 250 3.71 -19.55 33.57
C PRO A 250 2.59 -18.52 33.56
N ALA A 251 1.71 -18.57 34.56
CA ALA A 251 0.62 -17.60 34.69
C ALA A 251 1.07 -16.14 34.78
N SER A 252 2.30 -15.88 35.24
CA SER A 252 2.91 -14.55 35.28
C SER A 252 3.21 -13.95 33.90
N GLY A 253 3.19 -14.77 32.85
CA GLY A 253 3.52 -14.35 31.48
C GLY A 253 5.01 -14.21 31.20
N VAL A 254 5.88 -14.54 32.15
CA VAL A 254 7.35 -14.45 31.95
C VAL A 254 7.82 -15.64 31.09
N GLU A 255 8.40 -15.33 29.96
CA GLU A 255 8.89 -16.36 29.03
C GLU A 255 10.22 -16.96 29.51
N VAL A 256 10.30 -18.28 29.51
CA VAL A 256 11.52 -19.02 29.83
C VAL A 256 11.88 -19.91 28.66
N ALA A 257 13.06 -19.72 28.09
CA ALA A 257 13.54 -20.53 26.97
C ALA A 257 13.84 -21.95 27.43
N ILE A 258 13.34 -22.94 26.69
CA ILE A 258 13.50 -24.37 27.02
C ILE A 258 14.20 -25.18 25.95
N ALA A 259 14.17 -24.73 24.71
CA ALA A 259 14.81 -25.38 23.58
C ALA A 259 15.07 -24.42 22.44
N ASN A 260 16.09 -24.73 21.62
CA ASN A 260 16.29 -24.15 20.30
C ASN A 260 16.09 -25.27 19.29
N ILE A 261 15.16 -25.10 18.36
CA ILE A 261 14.83 -26.09 17.36
C ILE A 261 15.47 -25.76 16.03
N GLY A 262 16.19 -26.74 15.46
CA GLY A 262 16.57 -26.78 14.08
C GLY A 262 15.77 -27.86 13.36
N MET A 263 14.90 -27.48 12.41
CA MET A 263 14.12 -28.41 11.63
C MET A 263 14.98 -29.05 10.55
N ALA A 264 14.76 -30.34 10.31
CA ALA A 264 15.37 -31.06 9.20
C ALA A 264 14.95 -30.46 7.87
N LEU A 265 15.84 -30.50 6.91
CA LEU A 265 15.63 -30.08 5.54
C LEU A 265 15.88 -31.23 4.57
N PRO A 266 15.35 -31.15 3.36
CA PRO A 266 15.80 -31.98 2.27
C PRO A 266 17.31 -31.87 2.06
N GLU A 267 18.01 -32.99 1.92
CA GLU A 267 19.46 -33.04 1.77
C GLU A 267 19.87 -33.81 0.53
N LYS A 268 21.02 -33.47 -0.02
CA LYS A 268 21.62 -34.12 -1.20
C LYS A 268 20.68 -34.19 -2.38
N VAL A 269 19.96 -33.11 -2.63
CA VAL A 269 18.93 -33.06 -3.65
C VAL A 269 19.55 -32.98 -5.03
N VAL A 270 19.08 -33.83 -5.94
CA VAL A 270 19.45 -33.86 -7.33
C VAL A 270 18.20 -33.77 -8.20
N ALA A 271 18.20 -32.83 -9.12
CA ALA A 271 17.13 -32.70 -10.15
C ALA A 271 17.47 -33.51 -11.39
N THR A 272 16.49 -34.24 -11.91
CA THR A 272 16.63 -35.00 -13.15
C THR A 272 15.38 -34.79 -14.02
N PRO A 273 15.51 -34.18 -15.19
CA PRO A 273 16.68 -33.46 -15.72
C PRO A 273 16.89 -32.13 -14.98
N ASP A 274 18.12 -31.62 -14.95
CA ASP A 274 18.49 -30.33 -14.40
C ASP A 274 18.76 -29.26 -15.47
N SER A 275 18.75 -29.67 -16.73
CA SER A 275 19.05 -28.81 -17.87
C SER A 275 18.21 -29.19 -19.08
N GLY A 276 18.15 -28.31 -20.07
CA GLY A 276 17.35 -28.50 -21.27
C GLY A 276 15.84 -28.54 -20.98
N LEU A 277 15.41 -27.88 -19.95
CA LEU A 277 14.03 -27.93 -19.46
C LEU A 277 13.11 -27.00 -20.23
N ARG A 278 11.90 -27.47 -20.50
CA ARG A 278 10.80 -26.71 -21.10
C ARG A 278 9.65 -26.60 -20.11
N GLY A 279 8.84 -25.56 -20.24
CA GLY A 279 7.58 -25.47 -19.50
C GLY A 279 6.70 -26.71 -19.75
N GLY A 280 6.17 -27.26 -18.66
CA GLY A 280 5.39 -28.50 -18.69
C GLY A 280 6.20 -29.78 -18.48
N ASP A 281 7.52 -29.70 -18.45
CA ASP A 281 8.36 -30.87 -18.17
C ASP A 281 8.21 -31.34 -16.73
N MET A 282 8.25 -32.66 -16.53
CA MET A 282 8.31 -33.28 -15.20
C MET A 282 9.76 -33.31 -14.75
N ILE A 283 10.01 -32.75 -13.56
CA ILE A 283 11.32 -32.81 -12.91
C ILE A 283 11.21 -33.78 -11.73
N THR A 284 12.12 -34.74 -11.68
CA THR A 284 12.26 -35.65 -10.56
C THR A 284 13.38 -35.16 -9.64
N LEU A 285 13.03 -34.85 -8.39
CA LEU A 285 13.95 -34.40 -7.36
C LEU A 285 14.19 -35.55 -6.39
N THR A 286 15.41 -36.04 -6.33
CA THR A 286 15.79 -37.13 -5.43
C THR A 286 16.69 -36.63 -4.33
N GLY A 287 16.57 -37.21 -3.11
CA GLY A 287 17.36 -36.79 -1.98
C GLY A 287 16.96 -37.52 -0.70
N ILE A 288 17.33 -36.92 0.43
CA ILE A 288 17.01 -37.39 1.78
C ILE A 288 16.01 -36.41 2.38
N ASN A 289 15.04 -36.90 3.18
CA ASN A 289 13.98 -36.07 3.79
C ASN A 289 13.09 -35.33 2.76
N MET A 290 12.87 -35.95 1.64
CA MET A 290 12.08 -35.33 0.56
C MET A 290 10.59 -35.21 0.95
N GLU A 291 10.11 -35.97 1.90
CA GLU A 291 8.75 -35.85 2.46
C GLU A 291 8.48 -34.51 3.12
N LEU A 292 9.52 -33.76 3.48
CA LEU A 292 9.41 -32.43 4.08
C LEU A 292 9.09 -31.32 3.07
N VAL A 293 9.20 -31.60 1.77
CA VAL A 293 8.85 -30.63 0.72
C VAL A 293 7.33 -30.44 0.71
N THR A 294 6.89 -29.22 0.90
CA THR A 294 5.47 -28.84 0.81
C THR A 294 5.11 -28.35 -0.58
N THR A 295 5.88 -27.40 -1.10
CA THR A 295 5.73 -26.81 -2.43
C THR A 295 7.09 -26.56 -3.04
N VAL A 296 7.10 -26.28 -4.35
CA VAL A 296 8.32 -25.91 -5.08
C VAL A 296 8.10 -24.55 -5.75
N THR A 297 8.99 -23.60 -5.48
CA THR A 297 8.98 -22.30 -6.13
C THR A 297 10.02 -22.28 -7.25
N PHE A 298 9.56 -22.07 -8.47
CA PHE A 298 10.43 -21.97 -9.63
C PHE A 298 10.96 -20.54 -9.82
N PRO A 299 12.19 -20.38 -10.34
CA PRO A 299 12.71 -19.06 -10.63
C PRO A 299 11.84 -18.37 -11.70
N GLY A 300 11.53 -17.08 -11.47
CA GLY A 300 10.67 -16.28 -12.36
C GLY A 300 9.18 -16.49 -12.17
N VAL A 301 8.75 -17.36 -11.25
CA VAL A 301 7.35 -17.65 -10.94
C VAL A 301 7.08 -17.36 -9.47
N GLU A 302 6.12 -16.48 -9.19
CA GLU A 302 5.79 -16.11 -7.81
C GLU A 302 4.99 -17.21 -7.08
N GLU A 303 4.09 -17.86 -7.79
CA GLU A 303 3.23 -18.89 -7.23
C GLU A 303 3.96 -20.23 -7.12
N ALA A 304 3.98 -20.79 -5.92
CA ALA A 304 4.57 -22.08 -5.67
C ALA A 304 3.71 -23.21 -6.26
N VAL A 305 4.38 -24.27 -6.73
CA VAL A 305 3.75 -25.43 -7.35
C VAL A 305 3.71 -26.58 -6.35
N GLU A 306 2.57 -27.26 -6.24
CA GLU A 306 2.46 -28.48 -5.46
C GLU A 306 3.14 -29.65 -6.18
N PRO A 307 3.81 -30.55 -5.45
CA PRO A 307 4.35 -31.77 -6.03
C PRO A 307 3.26 -32.66 -6.64
N ALA A 308 3.55 -33.23 -7.81
CA ALA A 308 2.69 -34.23 -8.43
C ALA A 308 2.72 -35.56 -7.65
N SER A 309 3.88 -35.90 -7.07
CA SER A 309 4.05 -37.02 -6.16
C SER A 309 5.16 -36.75 -5.15
N LYS A 310 5.09 -37.40 -4.01
CA LYS A 310 6.06 -37.20 -2.91
C LYS A 310 6.29 -38.49 -2.11
N SER A 311 7.56 -38.78 -1.83
CA SER A 311 8.00 -39.82 -0.91
C SER A 311 9.19 -39.33 -0.07
N ALA A 312 9.72 -40.16 0.81
CA ALA A 312 10.89 -39.80 1.59
C ALA A 312 12.17 -39.59 0.77
N THR A 313 12.23 -40.10 -0.44
CA THR A 313 13.42 -40.06 -1.31
C THR A 313 13.21 -39.32 -2.62
N GLU A 314 11.98 -38.99 -2.98
CA GLU A 314 11.67 -38.44 -4.30
C GLU A 314 10.47 -37.50 -4.27
N VAL A 315 10.58 -36.43 -5.02
CA VAL A 315 9.48 -35.49 -5.32
C VAL A 315 9.45 -35.29 -6.84
N GLU A 316 8.27 -35.45 -7.43
CA GLU A 316 8.03 -35.09 -8.83
C GLU A 316 7.24 -33.79 -8.90
N VAL A 317 7.67 -32.90 -9.76
CA VAL A 317 7.01 -31.58 -9.96
C VAL A 317 7.01 -31.20 -11.42
N VAL A 318 5.90 -30.59 -11.86
CA VAL A 318 5.76 -30.07 -13.23
C VAL A 318 6.27 -28.65 -13.29
N MET A 319 7.20 -28.38 -14.21
CA MET A 319 7.77 -27.05 -14.41
C MET A 319 6.73 -26.11 -15.01
N PRO A 320 6.44 -24.95 -14.40
CA PRO A 320 5.57 -23.94 -14.99
C PRO A 320 6.13 -23.37 -16.28
N VAL A 321 5.25 -22.95 -17.19
CA VAL A 321 5.63 -22.38 -18.48
C VAL A 321 6.47 -21.11 -18.33
N ALA A 322 6.17 -20.30 -17.31
CA ALA A 322 6.88 -19.04 -17.05
C ALA A 322 8.22 -19.19 -16.30
N ALA A 323 8.59 -20.42 -15.90
CA ALA A 323 9.83 -20.65 -15.19
C ALA A 323 11.07 -20.36 -16.05
N ILE A 324 12.07 -19.75 -15.44
CA ILE A 324 13.35 -19.40 -16.08
C ILE A 324 14.50 -20.24 -15.53
N SER A 325 15.67 -20.10 -16.12
CA SER A 325 16.91 -20.66 -15.54
C SER A 325 17.24 -19.99 -14.23
N GLY A 326 17.70 -20.74 -13.25
CA GLY A 326 18.05 -20.26 -11.94
C GLY A 326 17.92 -21.36 -10.89
N GLU A 327 17.64 -20.96 -9.65
CA GLU A 327 17.42 -21.90 -8.56
C GLU A 327 15.93 -22.07 -8.28
N LEU A 328 15.44 -23.32 -8.38
CA LEU A 328 14.15 -23.64 -7.78
C LEU A 328 14.33 -23.83 -6.27
N LEU A 329 13.31 -23.53 -5.52
CA LEU A 329 13.31 -23.63 -4.08
C LEU A 329 12.37 -24.73 -3.62
N LEU A 330 12.89 -25.72 -2.88
CA LEU A 330 12.10 -26.70 -2.19
C LEU A 330 11.62 -26.12 -0.87
N ASN A 331 10.37 -25.74 -0.80
CA ASN A 331 9.80 -25.13 0.39
C ASN A 331 9.41 -26.18 1.41
N THR A 332 9.61 -25.87 2.67
CA THR A 332 9.22 -26.71 3.80
C THR A 332 8.27 -25.97 4.73
N ALA A 333 7.53 -26.71 5.54
CA ALA A 333 6.62 -26.14 6.53
C ALA A 333 7.34 -25.29 7.58
N SER A 334 8.64 -25.53 7.80
CA SER A 334 9.47 -24.72 8.70
C SER A 334 9.74 -23.30 8.20
N GLY A 335 9.40 -22.99 6.95
CA GLY A 335 9.68 -21.71 6.31
C GLY A 335 11.06 -21.61 5.67
N THR A 336 11.90 -22.61 5.82
CA THR A 336 13.21 -22.69 5.18
C THR A 336 13.11 -23.44 3.87
N SER A 337 13.81 -22.95 2.83
CA SER A 337 13.81 -23.54 1.50
C SER A 337 15.20 -24.04 1.11
N VAL A 338 15.25 -25.07 0.28
CA VAL A 338 16.49 -25.66 -0.25
C VAL A 338 16.58 -25.34 -1.73
N PRO A 339 17.64 -24.66 -2.21
CA PRO A 339 17.81 -24.33 -3.61
C PRO A 339 18.36 -25.49 -4.43
N VAL A 340 17.89 -25.62 -5.64
CA VAL A 340 18.39 -26.56 -6.65
C VAL A 340 18.49 -25.86 -8.00
N ALA A 341 19.67 -25.87 -8.59
CA ALA A 341 19.90 -25.19 -9.86
C ALA A 341 19.25 -25.96 -11.02
N ILE A 342 18.60 -25.21 -11.89
CA ILE A 342 18.02 -25.72 -13.15
C ILE A 342 18.35 -24.77 -14.30
N THR A 343 18.38 -25.33 -15.50
CA THR A 343 18.62 -24.56 -16.73
C THR A 343 17.57 -24.89 -17.77
N THR A 344 16.93 -23.85 -18.30
CA THR A 344 15.95 -23.98 -19.38
C THR A 344 16.64 -24.21 -20.72
N LEU A 345 15.91 -24.88 -21.62
CA LEU A 345 16.30 -24.97 -23.01
C LEU A 345 16.13 -23.59 -23.66
N LYS A 346 17.15 -23.15 -24.41
CA LYS A 346 17.12 -21.86 -25.11
C LYS A 346 17.14 -22.05 -26.64
N PRO A 347 16.53 -21.13 -27.37
CA PRO A 347 16.69 -21.13 -28.84
C PRO A 347 18.14 -20.79 -29.19
N GLU A 348 18.60 -21.34 -30.31
CA GLU A 348 19.91 -21.04 -30.90
C GLU A 348 19.69 -20.38 -32.24
N PHE A 349 20.13 -19.14 -32.39
CA PHE A 349 20.17 -18.44 -33.66
C PHE A 349 21.38 -18.92 -34.48
N MET A 350 21.14 -19.31 -35.74
CA MET A 350 22.21 -19.71 -36.65
C MET A 350 22.44 -18.69 -37.76
N ALA A 351 21.40 -18.28 -38.48
CA ALA A 351 21.50 -17.33 -39.56
C ALA A 351 20.15 -16.69 -39.93
N PHE A 352 20.19 -15.55 -40.58
CA PHE A 352 19.09 -15.05 -41.38
C PHE A 352 19.11 -15.70 -42.74
N VAL A 353 17.95 -15.99 -43.31
CA VAL A 353 17.86 -16.41 -44.73
C VAL A 353 18.35 -15.27 -45.62
N ASN A 354 17.95 -14.04 -45.30
CA ASN A 354 18.49 -12.81 -45.89
C ASN A 354 18.83 -11.84 -44.79
N ASP A 355 20.07 -11.43 -44.69
CA ASP A 355 20.54 -10.48 -43.67
C ASP A 355 20.41 -9.01 -44.08
N VAL A 356 19.93 -8.76 -45.30
CA VAL A 356 19.58 -7.46 -45.86
C VAL A 356 18.17 -7.52 -46.39
N VAL A 357 17.26 -6.79 -45.79
CA VAL A 357 15.83 -6.79 -46.10
C VAL A 357 15.28 -5.37 -46.21
N SER A 358 14.18 -5.22 -46.94
CA SER A 358 13.45 -3.94 -46.99
C SER A 358 12.58 -3.77 -45.76
N LEU A 359 12.43 -2.53 -45.29
CA LEU A 359 11.54 -2.21 -44.18
C LEU A 359 10.10 -2.70 -44.47
N GLY A 360 9.49 -3.38 -43.52
CA GLY A 360 8.17 -3.97 -43.67
C GLY A 360 8.12 -5.37 -44.29
N SER A 361 9.26 -5.90 -44.70
CA SER A 361 9.36 -7.28 -45.21
C SER A 361 9.45 -8.28 -44.06
N ASP A 362 8.94 -9.49 -44.29
CA ASP A 362 9.13 -10.57 -43.33
C ASP A 362 10.62 -10.94 -43.23
N VAL A 363 11.02 -11.29 -42.00
CA VAL A 363 12.37 -11.77 -41.68
C VAL A 363 12.29 -13.26 -41.38
N ILE A 364 13.15 -14.05 -42.03
CA ILE A 364 13.22 -15.49 -41.81
C ILE A 364 14.54 -15.81 -41.13
N ILE A 365 14.47 -16.43 -39.96
CA ILE A 365 15.64 -16.93 -39.22
C ILE A 365 15.70 -18.44 -39.25
N GLN A 366 16.91 -18.96 -39.20
CA GLN A 366 17.23 -20.38 -39.09
C GLN A 366 18.00 -20.63 -37.81
N GLY A 367 17.71 -21.74 -37.15
CA GLY A 367 18.33 -22.07 -35.88
C GLY A 367 17.87 -23.39 -35.30
N LYS A 368 17.90 -23.50 -33.97
CA LYS A 368 17.42 -24.65 -33.21
C LYS A 368 16.49 -24.18 -32.11
N ASN A 369 15.53 -25.02 -31.75
CA ASN A 369 14.57 -24.76 -30.68
C ASN A 369 13.83 -23.41 -30.84
N LEU A 370 13.59 -22.99 -32.07
CA LEU A 370 12.93 -21.73 -32.37
C LEU A 370 11.44 -21.73 -31.99
N ASP A 371 10.87 -22.91 -31.75
CA ASP A 371 9.51 -23.08 -31.21
C ASP A 371 9.31 -22.50 -29.79
N LEU A 372 10.40 -22.23 -29.07
CA LEU A 372 10.37 -21.62 -27.76
C LEU A 372 10.15 -20.10 -27.78
N ILE A 373 10.29 -19.47 -28.95
CA ILE A 373 10.18 -18.01 -29.08
C ILE A 373 8.71 -17.61 -29.08
N ALA A 374 8.35 -16.66 -28.22
CA ALA A 374 7.01 -16.08 -28.13
C ALA A 374 6.93 -14.68 -28.72
N LYS A 375 8.02 -13.92 -28.66
CA LYS A 375 8.07 -12.54 -29.09
C LYS A 375 9.46 -12.20 -29.66
N VAL A 376 9.49 -11.29 -30.62
CA VAL A 376 10.74 -10.74 -31.16
C VAL A 376 10.74 -9.23 -31.00
N VAL A 377 11.86 -8.69 -30.50
CA VAL A 377 12.06 -7.25 -30.33
C VAL A 377 13.13 -6.80 -31.32
N TYR A 378 12.77 -5.86 -32.18
CA TYR A 378 13.68 -5.23 -33.12
C TYR A 378 14.55 -4.15 -32.44
N THR A 379 15.72 -3.89 -33.00
CA THR A 379 16.43 -2.65 -32.68
C THR A 379 15.52 -1.48 -33.06
N GLY A 380 15.38 -0.50 -32.18
CA GLY A 380 14.40 0.57 -32.30
C GLY A 380 13.16 0.37 -31.42
N GLY A 381 12.97 -0.83 -30.87
CA GLY A 381 11.97 -1.11 -29.84
C GLY A 381 10.66 -1.74 -30.32
N ALA A 382 10.47 -1.92 -31.63
CA ALA A 382 9.28 -2.60 -32.15
C ALA A 382 9.21 -4.05 -31.69
N GLU A 383 8.04 -4.49 -31.23
CA GLU A 383 7.80 -5.84 -30.73
C GLU A 383 6.80 -6.57 -31.64
N VAL A 384 7.05 -7.84 -31.89
CA VAL A 384 6.16 -8.70 -32.68
C VAL A 384 5.97 -10.02 -31.94
N GLU A 385 4.74 -10.38 -31.68
CA GLU A 385 4.39 -11.70 -31.19
C GLU A 385 4.48 -12.71 -32.32
N VAL A 386 5.01 -13.88 -32.02
CA VAL A 386 5.17 -14.98 -33.00
C VAL A 386 4.54 -16.25 -32.49
N THR A 387 4.03 -17.06 -33.43
CA THR A 387 3.52 -18.41 -33.15
C THR A 387 4.30 -19.40 -34.03
N PRO A 388 5.47 -19.86 -33.52
CA PRO A 388 6.32 -20.76 -34.34
C PRO A 388 5.61 -22.07 -34.70
N THR A 389 5.84 -22.52 -35.92
CA THR A 389 5.35 -23.81 -36.42
C THR A 389 6.48 -24.80 -36.67
N SER A 390 7.73 -24.37 -36.52
CA SER A 390 8.94 -25.15 -36.73
C SER A 390 9.96 -24.92 -35.64
N THR A 391 10.79 -25.90 -35.36
CA THR A 391 11.92 -25.77 -34.42
C THR A 391 13.17 -25.19 -35.08
N THR A 392 13.25 -25.17 -36.39
CA THR A 392 14.47 -24.81 -37.15
C THR A 392 14.35 -23.55 -37.99
N GLU A 393 13.15 -23.07 -38.23
CA GLU A 393 12.89 -21.87 -39.00
C GLU A 393 11.73 -21.07 -38.41
N LEU A 394 11.88 -19.75 -38.38
CA LEU A 394 10.86 -18.84 -37.90
C LEU A 394 10.73 -17.65 -38.84
N THR A 395 9.50 -17.38 -39.29
CA THR A 395 9.15 -16.20 -40.07
C THR A 395 8.61 -15.13 -39.11
N ILE A 396 9.19 -13.93 -39.16
CA ILE A 396 8.90 -12.83 -38.27
C ILE A 396 8.40 -11.65 -39.09
N ALA A 397 7.22 -11.13 -38.78
CA ALA A 397 6.73 -9.91 -39.38
C ALA A 397 7.60 -8.71 -38.94
N MET A 398 7.69 -7.69 -39.77
CA MET A 398 8.45 -6.48 -39.46
C MET A 398 7.52 -5.27 -39.46
N PRO A 399 7.29 -4.65 -38.31
CA PRO A 399 6.64 -3.33 -38.24
C PRO A 399 7.48 -2.28 -38.95
N THR A 400 6.82 -1.32 -39.58
CA THR A 400 7.51 -0.20 -40.24
C THR A 400 7.94 0.91 -39.30
N MET A 401 7.51 0.84 -38.03
CA MET A 401 7.86 1.80 -37.01
C MET A 401 8.62 1.15 -35.86
N GLY A 402 9.56 1.88 -35.30
CA GLY A 402 10.38 1.37 -34.21
C GLY A 402 11.32 0.24 -34.62
N THR A 403 11.63 0.12 -35.92
CA THR A 403 12.45 -0.94 -36.49
C THR A 403 13.65 -0.32 -37.16
N GLU A 404 14.83 -0.63 -36.64
CA GLU A 404 16.11 -0.14 -37.14
C GLU A 404 17.05 -1.33 -37.44
N SER A 405 18.04 -1.09 -38.27
CA SER A 405 19.11 -2.06 -38.50
C SER A 405 19.82 -2.40 -37.21
N GLY A 406 20.07 -3.66 -36.92
CA GLY A 406 20.72 -4.13 -35.72
C GLY A 406 20.39 -5.57 -35.43
N VAL A 407 20.63 -5.98 -34.17
CA VAL A 407 20.26 -7.31 -33.68
C VAL A 407 18.79 -7.39 -33.34
N LEU A 408 18.18 -8.57 -33.49
CA LEU A 408 16.87 -8.88 -32.96
C LEU A 408 17.03 -9.60 -31.62
N THR A 409 16.16 -9.28 -30.69
CA THR A 409 16.06 -10.00 -29.41
C THR A 409 14.92 -11.00 -29.49
N LEU A 410 15.26 -12.28 -29.39
CA LEU A 410 14.30 -13.39 -29.39
C LEU A 410 13.87 -13.63 -27.93
N VAL A 411 12.62 -13.39 -27.63
CA VAL A 411 12.06 -13.52 -26.28
C VAL A 411 11.26 -14.81 -26.19
N MET A 412 11.64 -15.67 -25.26
CA MET A 412 10.95 -16.94 -24.99
C MET A 412 9.63 -16.69 -24.23
N GLY A 413 8.77 -17.69 -24.21
CA GLY A 413 7.52 -17.65 -23.45
C GLY A 413 7.70 -17.44 -21.95
N ASN A 414 8.86 -17.78 -21.40
CA ASN A 414 9.22 -17.54 -20.00
C ASN A 414 9.90 -16.16 -19.75
N GLY A 415 10.10 -15.36 -20.80
CA GLY A 415 10.75 -14.04 -20.72
C GLY A 415 12.27 -14.04 -20.88
N GLU A 416 12.92 -15.20 -20.98
CA GLU A 416 14.34 -15.28 -21.27
C GLU A 416 14.62 -14.84 -22.70
N MET A 417 15.82 -14.35 -22.98
CA MET A 417 16.18 -13.68 -24.23
C MET A 417 17.45 -14.26 -24.85
N VAL A 418 17.47 -14.25 -26.17
CA VAL A 418 18.65 -14.60 -27.00
C VAL A 418 18.75 -13.58 -28.13
N GLU A 419 19.93 -13.10 -28.43
CA GLU A 419 20.15 -12.17 -29.54
C GLU A 419 20.53 -12.90 -30.85
N THR A 420 20.10 -12.32 -31.97
CA THR A 420 20.50 -12.73 -33.30
C THR A 420 21.80 -12.04 -33.74
N GLY A 421 22.31 -12.36 -34.91
CA GLY A 421 23.29 -11.52 -35.62
C GLY A 421 22.63 -10.22 -36.09
N LYS A 422 23.42 -9.37 -36.72
CA LYS A 422 22.97 -8.07 -37.24
C LYS A 422 22.12 -8.26 -38.52
N LEU A 423 20.93 -7.63 -38.51
CA LEU A 423 20.06 -7.48 -39.68
C LEU A 423 20.21 -6.05 -40.22
N THR A 424 20.41 -5.94 -41.54
CA THR A 424 20.39 -4.66 -42.24
C THR A 424 19.03 -4.42 -42.85
N ILE A 425 18.43 -3.29 -42.50
CA ILE A 425 17.07 -2.91 -42.93
C ILE A 425 17.17 -1.67 -43.81
N ASN A 426 16.69 -1.79 -45.06
CA ASN A 426 16.61 -0.68 -45.99
C ASN A 426 15.20 -0.10 -46.01
N ALA A 427 15.09 1.20 -46.34
CA ALA A 427 13.80 1.87 -46.50
C ALA A 427 12.93 1.15 -47.53
N PRO A 428 11.61 1.06 -47.34
CA PRO A 428 10.71 0.41 -48.31
C PRO A 428 10.54 1.25 -49.56
N GLU A 429 10.09 0.62 -50.65
CA GLU A 429 9.76 1.30 -51.90
C GLU A 429 8.33 1.87 -51.96
N PHE A 430 7.70 2.11 -50.84
CA PHE A 430 6.38 2.72 -50.69
C PHE A 430 6.39 3.84 -49.64
N CYS A 431 5.38 4.73 -49.68
CA CYS A 431 5.23 5.78 -48.69
C CYS A 431 4.87 5.17 -47.31
N TYR A 432 5.56 5.62 -46.29
CA TYR A 432 5.35 5.16 -44.90
C TYR A 432 5.56 6.27 -43.87
N ILE A 433 5.07 6.03 -42.66
CA ILE A 433 5.22 6.95 -41.53
C ILE A 433 6.25 6.35 -40.54
N PRO A 434 7.44 6.94 -40.38
CA PRO A 434 8.46 6.42 -39.46
C PRO A 434 8.12 6.61 -38.00
N VAL A 435 7.33 7.62 -37.63
CA VAL A 435 6.94 7.92 -36.25
C VAL A 435 5.47 8.35 -36.21
N LEU A 436 4.65 7.65 -35.44
CA LEU A 436 3.26 8.06 -35.17
C LEU A 436 3.20 9.15 -34.10
N PRO A 437 2.07 9.91 -34.03
CA PRO A 437 1.79 10.79 -32.93
C PRO A 437 1.90 10.08 -31.58
N GLY A 438 2.38 10.80 -30.54
CA GLY A 438 2.51 10.26 -29.19
C GLY A 438 1.18 9.95 -28.51
N GLU A 439 1.19 9.03 -27.56
CA GLU A 439 -0.01 8.66 -26.80
C GLU A 439 -0.62 9.84 -26.01
N ASP A 440 0.18 10.85 -25.72
CA ASP A 440 -0.24 12.06 -24.99
C ASP A 440 -0.85 13.13 -25.89
N GLU A 441 -0.88 12.93 -27.22
CA GLU A 441 -1.46 13.88 -28.16
C GLU A 441 -2.96 13.61 -28.33
N GLU A 442 -3.80 14.60 -27.99
CA GLU A 442 -5.24 14.55 -28.26
C GLU A 442 -5.50 14.76 -29.75
N LEU A 443 -5.88 13.70 -30.45
CA LEU A 443 -6.25 13.74 -31.85
C LEU A 443 -7.77 13.65 -31.98
N ARG A 444 -8.37 14.58 -32.75
CA ARG A 444 -9.82 14.69 -32.87
C ARG A 444 -10.32 14.41 -34.27
N GLY A 445 -11.43 13.71 -34.36
CA GLY A 445 -12.18 13.56 -35.62
C GLY A 445 -12.61 14.92 -36.16
N GLY A 446 -12.58 15.09 -37.48
CA GLY A 446 -12.93 16.33 -38.14
C GLY A 446 -11.78 17.35 -38.30
N GLU A 447 -10.66 17.10 -37.62
CA GLU A 447 -9.47 17.94 -37.72
C GLU A 447 -8.47 17.38 -38.75
N VAL A 448 -7.48 18.18 -39.09
CA VAL A 448 -6.38 17.78 -39.98
C VAL A 448 -5.26 17.16 -39.11
N LEU A 449 -4.90 15.93 -39.42
CA LEU A 449 -3.75 15.26 -38.83
C LEU A 449 -2.50 15.55 -39.64
N GLN A 450 -1.44 15.97 -38.96
CA GLN A 450 -0.12 16.16 -39.56
C GLN A 450 0.79 14.99 -39.20
N LEU A 451 1.34 14.35 -40.22
CA LEU A 451 2.29 13.24 -40.11
C LEU A 451 3.55 13.58 -40.89
N LYS A 452 4.65 12.97 -40.51
CA LYS A 452 5.89 13.01 -41.28
C LYS A 452 5.99 11.73 -42.11
N ALA A 453 5.97 11.84 -43.40
CA ALA A 453 6.02 10.71 -44.32
C ALA A 453 7.37 10.62 -45.02
N GLU A 454 7.81 9.38 -45.27
CA GLU A 454 8.97 9.05 -46.06
C GLU A 454 8.51 8.42 -47.40
N ASN A 455 9.31 8.58 -48.48
CA ASN A 455 8.97 8.12 -49.81
C ASN A 455 7.64 8.67 -50.35
N GLY A 456 7.37 9.93 -50.07
CA GLY A 456 6.11 10.60 -50.43
C GLY A 456 5.82 10.61 -51.94
N ASP A 457 6.84 10.55 -52.79
CA ASP A 457 6.72 10.46 -54.23
C ASP A 457 5.99 9.17 -54.68
N LYS A 458 5.89 8.18 -53.83
CA LYS A 458 5.18 6.92 -54.07
C LYS A 458 3.71 6.97 -53.68
N LEU A 459 3.28 7.95 -52.88
CA LEU A 459 1.91 8.04 -52.36
C LEU A 459 0.90 8.32 -53.47
N THR A 460 -0.12 7.48 -53.56
CA THR A 460 -1.22 7.62 -54.53
C THR A 460 -2.59 7.81 -53.89
N GLY A 461 -2.73 7.52 -52.62
CA GLY A 461 -3.99 7.71 -51.90
C GLY A 461 -3.85 7.50 -50.41
N VAL A 462 -4.82 8.03 -49.66
CA VAL A 462 -4.94 7.84 -48.20
C VAL A 462 -6.37 7.44 -47.89
N GLN A 463 -6.52 6.41 -47.06
CA GLN A 463 -7.82 5.99 -46.52
C GLN A 463 -7.83 6.07 -45.00
N VAL A 464 -8.97 6.48 -44.47
CA VAL A 464 -9.25 6.39 -43.02
C VAL A 464 -10.46 5.48 -42.85
N ASN A 465 -10.31 4.44 -42.03
CA ASN A 465 -11.35 3.42 -41.83
C ASN A 465 -11.91 2.85 -43.13
N GLY A 466 -11.03 2.65 -44.12
CA GLY A 466 -11.38 2.10 -45.41
C GLY A 466 -11.99 3.09 -46.43
N THR A 467 -12.18 4.35 -46.07
CA THR A 467 -12.74 5.39 -46.93
C THR A 467 -11.68 6.36 -47.39
N ASN A 468 -11.64 6.67 -48.71
CA ASN A 468 -10.72 7.68 -49.23
C ASN A 468 -10.94 9.03 -48.61
N VAL A 469 -9.87 9.69 -48.20
CA VAL A 469 -9.89 11.02 -47.58
C VAL A 469 -8.97 11.99 -48.36
N GLN A 470 -9.24 13.27 -48.20
CA GLN A 470 -8.36 14.32 -48.73
C GLN A 470 -7.06 14.36 -47.95
N TYR A 471 -5.97 14.55 -48.64
CA TYR A 471 -4.64 14.73 -48.07
C TYR A 471 -3.81 15.73 -48.88
N ILE A 472 -2.85 16.34 -48.20
CA ILE A 472 -1.85 17.21 -48.81
C ILE A 472 -0.48 16.71 -48.35
N LEU A 473 0.39 16.40 -49.32
CA LEU A 473 1.77 16.04 -49.06
C LEU A 473 2.67 17.19 -49.52
N THR A 474 3.44 17.75 -48.62
CA THR A 474 4.42 18.81 -48.94
C THR A 474 5.75 18.19 -49.41
N PRO A 475 6.55 18.97 -50.21
CA PRO A 475 7.85 18.48 -50.66
C PRO A 475 8.83 18.11 -49.56
N ASP A 476 8.67 18.69 -48.35
CA ASP A 476 9.49 18.38 -47.17
C ASP A 476 8.98 17.19 -46.36
N GLY A 477 7.97 16.45 -46.89
CA GLY A 477 7.48 15.22 -46.29
C GLY A 477 6.40 15.35 -45.25
N ASN A 478 5.82 16.54 -45.06
CA ASN A 478 4.65 16.69 -44.19
C ASN A 478 3.40 16.22 -44.91
N LEU A 479 2.74 15.23 -44.34
CA LEU A 479 1.47 14.69 -44.79
C LEU A 479 0.34 15.20 -43.91
N PHE A 480 -0.58 15.94 -44.51
CA PHE A 480 -1.78 16.42 -43.85
C PHE A 480 -2.98 15.61 -44.31
N VAL A 481 -3.66 14.98 -43.38
CA VAL A 481 -4.80 14.10 -43.64
C VAL A 481 -6.06 14.68 -43.03
N ASN A 482 -7.12 14.81 -43.84
CA ASN A 482 -8.42 15.26 -43.35
C ASN A 482 -9.13 14.07 -42.67
N ILE A 483 -9.22 14.11 -41.35
CA ILE A 483 -9.78 13.01 -40.57
C ILE A 483 -11.30 13.14 -40.50
N PRO A 484 -12.07 12.08 -40.83
CA PRO A 484 -13.52 12.10 -40.70
C PRO A 484 -13.98 12.42 -39.28
N GLN A 485 -15.11 13.13 -39.14
CA GLN A 485 -15.65 13.56 -37.84
C GLN A 485 -15.88 12.40 -36.87
N MET A 486 -16.32 11.26 -37.38
CA MET A 486 -16.67 10.10 -36.56
C MET A 486 -15.50 9.15 -36.30
N ALA A 487 -14.29 9.48 -36.75
CA ALA A 487 -13.12 8.71 -36.42
C ALA A 487 -12.91 8.64 -34.90
N GLY A 488 -12.77 7.45 -34.36
CA GLY A 488 -12.67 7.19 -32.93
C GLY A 488 -11.47 6.30 -32.60
N GLU A 489 -11.53 5.68 -31.43
CA GLU A 489 -10.53 4.74 -30.97
C GLU A 489 -10.39 3.56 -31.98
N GLY A 490 -9.15 3.12 -32.22
CA GLY A 490 -8.86 2.03 -33.14
C GLY A 490 -9.03 2.37 -34.62
N SER A 491 -9.09 3.65 -34.99
CA SER A 491 -9.19 4.06 -36.38
C SER A 491 -7.94 3.67 -37.15
N THR A 492 -8.11 3.32 -38.43
CA THR A 492 -7.03 2.94 -39.31
C THR A 492 -6.74 4.03 -40.34
N ILE A 493 -5.47 4.30 -40.57
CA ILE A 493 -4.99 5.16 -41.67
C ILE A 493 -4.15 4.30 -42.61
N LYS A 494 -4.57 4.20 -43.86
CA LYS A 494 -3.90 3.44 -44.86
C LYS A 494 -3.26 4.36 -45.89
N LEU A 495 -1.95 4.22 -46.06
CA LEU A 495 -1.20 4.89 -47.13
C LEU A 495 -1.09 3.96 -48.30
N ILE A 496 -1.63 4.36 -49.46
CA ILE A 496 -1.62 3.59 -50.69
C ILE A 496 -0.53 4.14 -51.59
N SER A 497 0.38 3.28 -52.00
CA SER A 497 1.47 3.59 -52.92
C SER A 497 1.37 2.73 -54.18
N SER A 498 2.09 3.12 -55.24
CA SER A 498 2.12 2.36 -56.50
C SER A 498 2.60 0.92 -56.35
N ASN A 499 3.42 0.62 -55.32
CA ASN A 499 4.05 -0.67 -55.10
C ASN A 499 3.53 -1.42 -53.88
N GLY A 500 2.47 -0.93 -53.22
CA GLY A 500 1.91 -1.54 -52.03
C GLY A 500 1.24 -0.52 -51.13
N SER A 501 0.74 -0.98 -50.02
CA SER A 501 0.09 -0.12 -49.03
C SER A 501 0.49 -0.52 -47.62
N ILE A 502 0.38 0.41 -46.71
CA ILE A 502 0.61 0.19 -45.26
C ILE A 502 -0.50 0.85 -44.46
N GLU A 503 -0.90 0.18 -43.41
CA GLU A 503 -1.98 0.63 -42.52
C GLU A 503 -1.44 0.85 -41.12
N TYR A 504 -1.87 1.95 -40.49
CA TYR A 504 -1.55 2.28 -39.11
C TYR A 504 -2.82 2.41 -38.29
N THR A 505 -2.76 2.09 -37.00
CA THR A 505 -3.85 2.30 -36.06
C THR A 505 -3.56 3.57 -35.26
N ILE A 506 -4.51 4.48 -35.23
CA ILE A 506 -4.41 5.74 -34.49
C ILE A 506 -5.75 6.01 -33.80
N ASP A 507 -5.70 6.38 -32.55
CA ASP A 507 -6.89 6.72 -31.77
C ASP A 507 -7.29 8.18 -31.94
N PHE A 508 -8.57 8.41 -32.19
CA PHE A 508 -9.15 9.73 -32.26
C PHE A 508 -10.31 9.87 -31.28
N ILE A 509 -10.57 11.12 -30.89
CA ILE A 509 -11.78 11.48 -30.16
C ILE A 509 -12.80 11.93 -31.22
N PRO A 510 -13.95 11.25 -31.39
CA PRO A 510 -14.95 11.64 -32.36
C PRO A 510 -15.48 13.04 -32.10
N ALA A 511 -15.84 13.79 -33.16
CA ALA A 511 -16.53 15.06 -33.04
C ALA A 511 -17.93 14.84 -32.43
N THR A 512 -18.27 15.59 -31.38
CA THR A 512 -19.52 15.43 -30.63
C THR A 512 -20.63 16.40 -31.07
N GLU A 513 -20.32 17.41 -31.84
CA GLU A 513 -21.25 18.46 -32.25
C GLU A 513 -21.65 18.35 -33.74
N ILE A 514 -22.93 18.50 -34.01
CA ILE A 514 -23.46 18.61 -35.37
C ILE A 514 -23.41 20.08 -35.75
N GLU A 515 -22.64 20.40 -36.76
CA GLU A 515 -22.46 21.76 -37.27
C GLU A 515 -23.08 21.91 -38.64
N ASN A 516 -23.52 23.14 -38.96
CA ASN A 516 -23.96 23.49 -40.30
C ASN A 516 -22.75 23.83 -41.15
N VAL A 517 -22.33 22.88 -41.97
CA VAL A 517 -21.12 23.03 -42.79
C VAL A 517 -21.38 23.88 -44.01
N VAL A 518 -20.53 24.88 -44.21
CA VAL A 518 -20.50 25.71 -45.40
C VAL A 518 -19.50 25.19 -46.42
N MET A 519 -18.33 24.77 -45.95
CA MET A 519 -17.26 24.22 -46.78
C MET A 519 -16.59 23.08 -46.05
N ASN A 520 -16.37 21.98 -46.72
CA ASN A 520 -15.72 20.79 -46.17
C ASN A 520 -14.73 20.24 -47.17
N GLU A 521 -13.70 20.98 -47.44
CA GLU A 521 -12.65 20.64 -48.38
C GLU A 521 -11.33 21.24 -47.91
N MET A 522 -10.26 20.45 -47.94
CA MET A 522 -8.95 20.97 -47.55
C MET A 522 -8.46 22.05 -48.51
N ARG A 523 -8.15 23.19 -47.97
CA ARG A 523 -7.56 24.34 -48.69
C ARG A 523 -6.25 24.73 -47.99
N ASP A 524 -5.14 24.49 -48.66
CA ASP A 524 -3.84 24.96 -48.21
C ASP A 524 -3.63 26.39 -48.64
N LEU A 525 -3.67 27.31 -47.68
CA LEU A 525 -3.46 28.74 -47.99
C LEU A 525 -2.02 29.02 -48.41
N GLY A 526 -1.08 28.12 -48.12
CA GLY A 526 0.30 28.18 -48.57
C GLY A 526 1.01 29.44 -48.13
N SER A 527 1.48 30.24 -49.08
CA SER A 527 1.99 31.58 -48.88
C SER A 527 1.19 32.52 -49.80
N TRP A 528 -0.06 32.81 -49.36
CA TRP A 528 -1.01 33.59 -50.15
C TRP A 528 -1.30 32.94 -51.52
N ALA A 529 -1.46 31.64 -51.53
CA ALA A 529 -1.75 30.89 -52.73
C ALA A 529 -3.09 31.33 -53.35
N GLY A 530 -3.12 31.49 -54.67
CA GLY A 530 -4.32 31.93 -55.37
C GLY A 530 -5.38 30.83 -55.52
N GLU A 531 -6.53 31.18 -56.07
CA GLU A 531 -7.64 30.24 -56.30
C GLU A 531 -7.24 29.08 -57.20
N ASP A 532 -6.49 29.35 -58.26
CA ASP A 532 -6.02 28.31 -59.21
C ASP A 532 -5.02 27.34 -58.59
N ALA A 533 -4.32 27.76 -57.55
CA ALA A 533 -3.41 26.94 -56.78
C ALA A 533 -4.12 26.16 -55.65
N GLY A 534 -5.45 26.33 -55.49
CA GLY A 534 -6.25 25.66 -54.47
C GLY A 534 -6.14 26.26 -53.08
N GLY A 535 -5.54 27.47 -52.95
CA GLY A 535 -5.38 28.17 -51.64
C GLY A 535 -6.56 29.10 -51.37
N THR A 536 -6.59 30.26 -51.99
CA THR A 536 -7.72 31.19 -51.84
C THR A 536 -9.04 30.51 -52.22
N PHE A 537 -10.07 30.67 -51.41
CA PHE A 537 -11.37 30.02 -51.67
C PHE A 537 -12.53 30.97 -51.34
N ARG A 538 -13.69 30.61 -51.87
CA ARG A 538 -14.91 31.40 -51.71
C ARG A 538 -15.94 30.64 -50.87
N LEU A 539 -16.65 31.39 -50.03
CA LEU A 539 -17.86 30.94 -49.38
C LEU A 539 -19.04 31.67 -50.02
N TYR A 540 -19.98 30.89 -50.53
CA TYR A 540 -21.07 31.45 -51.31
C TYR A 540 -22.26 31.83 -50.44
N LYS A 541 -22.96 32.92 -50.77
CA LYS A 541 -24.12 33.42 -50.01
C LYS A 541 -25.21 32.38 -49.82
N THR A 542 -25.53 31.63 -50.87
CA THR A 542 -26.54 30.57 -50.80
C THR A 542 -26.18 29.53 -49.77
N ASP A 543 -24.93 29.10 -49.73
CA ASP A 543 -24.45 28.10 -48.77
C ASP A 543 -24.39 28.65 -47.33
N LEU A 544 -24.00 29.90 -47.20
CA LEU A 544 -23.99 30.62 -45.91
C LEU A 544 -25.42 30.74 -45.34
N VAL A 545 -26.41 31.11 -46.18
CA VAL A 545 -27.80 31.20 -45.74
C VAL A 545 -28.34 29.82 -45.32
N LYS A 546 -28.07 28.77 -46.10
CA LYS A 546 -28.46 27.40 -45.77
C LYS A 546 -27.88 26.92 -44.44
N ALA A 547 -26.66 27.35 -44.14
CA ALA A 547 -25.98 26.98 -42.90
C ALA A 547 -26.43 27.81 -41.69
N GLY A 548 -27.27 28.84 -41.89
CA GLY A 548 -27.77 29.70 -40.83
C GLY A 548 -26.89 30.90 -40.51
N PHE A 549 -26.09 31.38 -41.47
CA PHE A 549 -25.30 32.59 -41.32
C PHE A 549 -26.22 33.80 -41.10
N ALA A 550 -26.18 34.36 -39.92
CA ALA A 550 -27.00 35.45 -39.47
C ALA A 550 -26.30 36.22 -38.35
N VAL A 551 -26.77 37.42 -38.07
CA VAL A 551 -26.25 38.22 -36.95
C VAL A 551 -26.48 37.45 -35.65
N GLY A 552 -25.44 37.30 -34.82
CA GLY A 552 -25.44 36.54 -33.57
C GLY A 552 -24.97 35.10 -33.72
N ALA A 553 -24.84 34.58 -34.93
CA ALA A 553 -24.20 33.32 -35.19
C ALA A 553 -22.67 33.41 -35.05
N LYS A 554 -22.01 32.24 -34.99
CA LYS A 554 -20.57 32.12 -35.02
C LYS A 554 -20.14 31.44 -36.29
N LEU A 555 -19.13 31.99 -36.96
CA LEU A 555 -18.46 31.34 -38.07
C LEU A 555 -17.23 30.66 -37.57
N ARG A 556 -17.11 29.35 -37.80
CA ARG A 556 -16.00 28.52 -37.34
C ARG A 556 -15.11 28.12 -38.50
N PHE A 557 -13.81 28.41 -38.33
CA PHE A 557 -12.75 27.93 -39.23
C PHE A 557 -12.00 26.82 -38.55
N TYR A 558 -11.98 25.65 -39.15
CA TYR A 558 -11.16 24.52 -38.72
C TYR A 558 -9.83 24.59 -39.45
N VAL A 559 -8.74 24.67 -38.69
CA VAL A 559 -7.43 25.06 -39.18
C VAL A 559 -6.34 24.17 -38.65
N LYS A 560 -5.41 23.78 -39.53
CA LYS A 560 -4.14 23.21 -39.15
C LYS A 560 -3.01 24.16 -39.52
N ALA A 561 -2.46 24.84 -38.54
CA ALA A 561 -1.30 25.71 -38.73
C ALA A 561 -0.01 24.90 -38.82
N TYR A 562 0.88 25.24 -39.73
CA TYR A 562 2.21 24.63 -39.86
C TYR A 562 3.34 25.68 -39.94
N LYS A 563 2.98 26.94 -40.04
CA LYS A 563 3.84 28.13 -40.00
C LYS A 563 3.08 29.26 -39.30
N TYR A 564 3.70 30.44 -39.20
CA TYR A 564 2.98 31.66 -38.88
C TYR A 564 1.74 31.75 -39.77
N THR A 565 0.57 31.87 -39.15
CA THR A 565 -0.71 31.74 -39.83
C THR A 565 -1.40 33.09 -39.93
N GLN A 566 -1.86 33.40 -41.13
CA GLN A 566 -2.79 34.49 -41.38
C GLN A 566 -3.99 33.97 -42.18
N ILE A 567 -5.19 34.36 -41.75
CA ILE A 567 -6.44 34.11 -42.47
C ILE A 567 -7.14 35.44 -42.62
N GLN A 568 -7.20 35.93 -43.84
CA GLN A 568 -7.85 37.16 -44.18
C GLN A 568 -9.23 36.92 -44.77
N MET A 569 -10.24 37.55 -44.17
CA MET A 569 -11.61 37.54 -44.66
C MET A 569 -11.86 38.77 -45.51
N ASN A 570 -12.35 38.57 -46.71
CA ASN A 570 -12.72 39.63 -47.64
C ASN A 570 -14.17 39.46 -48.10
N ASP A 571 -14.81 40.55 -48.50
CA ASP A 571 -16.08 40.52 -49.22
C ASP A 571 -15.90 40.15 -50.70
N ALA A 572 -16.99 40.08 -51.46
CA ALA A 572 -16.99 39.69 -52.87
C ALA A 572 -16.16 40.63 -53.79
N ASN A 573 -15.83 41.82 -53.35
CA ASN A 573 -14.99 42.79 -54.06
C ASN A 573 -13.58 42.93 -53.46
N TRP A 574 -13.13 41.92 -52.72
CA TRP A 574 -11.81 41.92 -52.08
C TRP A 574 -11.63 43.01 -51.00
N GLY A 575 -12.75 43.56 -50.52
CA GLY A 575 -12.71 44.45 -49.36
C GLY A 575 -12.42 43.71 -48.08
N GLY A 576 -11.26 43.96 -47.46
CA GLY A 576 -10.85 43.27 -46.23
C GLY A 576 -11.73 43.64 -45.05
N TYR A 577 -12.04 42.65 -44.23
CA TYR A 577 -12.73 42.84 -42.95
C TYR A 577 -11.79 42.63 -41.76
N ASN A 578 -11.21 41.45 -41.64
CA ASN A 578 -10.35 41.11 -40.53
C ASN A 578 -9.32 40.08 -40.97
N THR A 579 -8.15 40.11 -40.33
CA THR A 579 -7.10 39.13 -40.48
C THR A 579 -6.87 38.44 -39.13
N LEU A 580 -7.08 37.12 -39.10
CA LEU A 580 -6.78 36.27 -37.95
C LEU A 580 -5.31 35.91 -38.02
N GLN A 581 -4.55 36.14 -36.96
CA GLN A 581 -3.09 35.95 -36.94
C GLN A 581 -2.68 35.14 -35.73
N TYR A 582 -1.85 34.13 -35.96
CA TYR A 582 -1.35 33.21 -34.91
C TYR A 582 0.06 32.73 -35.22
N GLU A 583 0.88 32.60 -34.18
CA GLU A 583 2.04 31.73 -34.29
C GLU A 583 1.58 30.28 -34.49
N ALA A 584 2.40 29.45 -35.12
CA ALA A 584 1.98 28.10 -35.50
C ALA A 584 1.57 27.24 -34.27
N ASP A 585 2.28 27.37 -33.18
CA ASP A 585 2.05 26.65 -31.91
C ASP A 585 0.93 27.25 -31.04
N GLU A 586 0.50 28.47 -31.33
CA GLU A 586 -0.56 29.17 -30.63
C GLU A 586 -1.91 29.15 -31.37
N CYS A 587 -1.92 28.66 -32.61
CA CYS A 587 -3.14 28.62 -33.42
C CYS A 587 -4.07 27.51 -32.90
N PRO A 588 -5.29 27.84 -32.45
CA PRO A 588 -6.24 26.82 -32.07
C PRO A 588 -6.70 26.01 -33.29
N PRO A 589 -7.07 24.74 -33.14
CA PRO A 589 -7.58 23.93 -34.26
C PRO A 589 -8.94 24.41 -34.80
N MET A 590 -9.67 25.19 -34.01
CA MET A 590 -10.92 25.83 -34.41
C MET A 590 -10.94 27.29 -33.97
N ILE A 591 -11.17 28.19 -34.92
CA ILE A 591 -11.25 29.63 -34.67
C ILE A 591 -12.70 30.06 -34.85
N GLU A 592 -13.27 30.73 -33.85
CA GLU A 592 -14.61 31.30 -33.93
C GLU A 592 -14.57 32.80 -34.25
N VAL A 593 -15.41 33.21 -35.18
CA VAL A 593 -15.63 34.61 -35.51
C VAL A 593 -17.11 34.94 -35.28
N ASN A 594 -17.38 35.91 -34.44
CA ASN A 594 -18.75 36.37 -34.18
C ASN A 594 -19.30 37.09 -35.40
N VAL A 595 -20.50 36.71 -35.84
CA VAL A 595 -21.19 37.39 -36.94
C VAL A 595 -21.90 38.60 -36.36
N THR A 596 -21.25 39.77 -36.52
CA THR A 596 -21.79 41.07 -36.15
C THR A 596 -22.68 41.62 -37.27
N GLN A 597 -23.50 42.65 -37.00
CA GLN A 597 -24.29 43.33 -38.03
C GLN A 597 -23.37 43.89 -39.13
N GLU A 598 -22.22 44.44 -38.75
CA GLU A 598 -21.23 44.96 -39.69
C GLU A 598 -20.71 43.89 -40.64
N LEU A 599 -20.27 42.72 -40.07
CA LEU A 599 -19.78 41.60 -40.88
C LEU A 599 -20.87 41.03 -41.78
N TYR A 600 -22.07 40.85 -41.24
CA TYR A 600 -23.21 40.34 -41.99
C TYR A 600 -23.54 41.24 -43.20
N ASP A 601 -23.68 42.54 -42.97
CA ASP A 601 -24.00 43.52 -44.00
C ASP A 601 -22.89 43.60 -45.07
N LYS A 602 -21.64 43.58 -44.65
CA LYS A 602 -20.51 43.60 -45.56
C LYS A 602 -20.51 42.36 -46.49
N ILE A 603 -20.74 41.19 -45.96
CA ILE A 603 -20.71 39.97 -46.75
C ILE A 603 -21.97 39.79 -47.59
N MET A 604 -23.12 40.02 -47.02
CA MET A 604 -24.40 39.75 -47.70
C MET A 604 -24.84 40.86 -48.66
N ASN A 605 -24.42 42.11 -48.42
CA ASN A 605 -24.81 43.27 -49.24
C ASN A 605 -23.76 43.67 -50.25
N THR A 606 -22.57 43.08 -50.26
CA THR A 606 -21.54 43.31 -51.27
C THR A 606 -21.64 42.28 -52.39
N SER A 607 -21.57 42.71 -53.62
CA SER A 607 -21.63 41.83 -54.80
C SER A 607 -20.53 42.20 -55.78
N ASP A 608 -19.96 41.21 -56.45
CA ASP A 608 -19.06 41.37 -57.59
C ASP A 608 -19.81 41.57 -58.90
N GLY A 609 -21.15 41.50 -58.87
CA GLY A 609 -22.03 41.71 -60.02
C GLY A 609 -22.26 40.50 -60.89
N TRP A 610 -21.61 39.37 -60.64
CA TRP A 610 -21.71 38.20 -61.49
C TRP A 610 -21.72 36.84 -60.76
N SER A 611 -21.26 36.75 -59.55
CA SER A 611 -21.25 35.50 -58.76
C SER A 611 -22.03 35.63 -57.45
N ASP A 612 -22.28 34.48 -56.83
CA ASP A 612 -22.92 34.38 -55.50
C ASP A 612 -21.91 34.47 -54.35
N THR A 613 -20.71 34.98 -54.60
CA THR A 613 -19.65 35.07 -53.59
C THR A 613 -20.07 35.90 -52.39
N GLY A 614 -19.91 35.31 -51.20
CA GLY A 614 -19.99 36.01 -49.91
C GLY A 614 -18.62 36.38 -49.40
N PHE A 615 -17.87 35.39 -48.89
CA PHE A 615 -16.47 35.58 -48.45
C PHE A 615 -15.48 35.17 -49.54
N ILE A 616 -14.38 35.92 -49.60
CA ILE A 616 -13.14 35.46 -50.22
C ILE A 616 -12.12 35.29 -49.10
N ILE A 617 -11.67 34.07 -48.88
CA ILE A 617 -10.72 33.71 -47.83
C ILE A 617 -9.35 33.46 -48.44
N GLN A 618 -8.35 34.16 -47.95
CA GLN A 618 -6.95 34.01 -48.37
C GLN A 618 -6.02 34.05 -47.14
N GLY A 619 -4.78 33.67 -47.28
CA GLY A 619 -3.83 33.73 -46.18
C GLY A 619 -2.58 32.91 -46.41
N GLU A 620 -1.92 32.58 -45.32
CA GLU A 620 -0.68 31.80 -45.32
C GLU A 620 -0.53 30.91 -44.09
N GLY A 621 0.33 29.92 -44.21
CA GLY A 621 0.84 29.15 -43.09
C GLY A 621 -0.10 28.10 -42.51
N CYS A 622 -1.24 27.87 -43.14
CA CYS A 622 -2.22 26.90 -42.60
C CYS A 622 -3.06 26.22 -43.69
N ILE A 623 -3.68 25.13 -43.32
CA ILE A 623 -4.72 24.45 -44.09
C ILE A 623 -6.05 24.72 -43.39
N VAL A 624 -7.05 25.20 -44.15
CA VAL A 624 -8.43 25.27 -43.68
C VAL A 624 -9.19 24.08 -44.27
N ASN A 625 -9.74 23.24 -43.46
CA ASN A 625 -10.39 21.99 -43.91
C ASN A 625 -11.91 22.00 -43.76
N LYS A 626 -12.44 22.88 -42.97
CA LYS A 626 -13.88 23.05 -42.78
C LYS A 626 -14.22 24.47 -42.35
N VAL A 627 -15.31 24.99 -42.86
CA VAL A 627 -15.96 26.20 -42.38
C VAL A 627 -17.41 25.87 -42.06
N SER A 628 -17.86 26.22 -40.87
CA SER A 628 -19.22 25.94 -40.42
C SER A 628 -19.85 27.14 -39.72
N VAL A 629 -21.16 27.10 -39.56
CA VAL A 629 -21.92 28.12 -38.81
C VAL A 629 -22.49 27.45 -37.57
N TRP A 630 -22.28 28.10 -36.44
CA TRP A 630 -22.80 27.69 -35.15
C TRP A 630 -23.70 28.78 -34.56
N TYR A 631 -24.80 28.38 -33.96
CA TYR A 631 -25.78 29.34 -33.41
C TYR A 631 -25.84 29.28 -31.89
#